data_8b530db8f44b696de38325278e5ec880
#
_entry.id   8b530db8f44b696de38325278e5ec880
#
_cell.length_a   1.000
_cell.length_b   1.000
_cell.length_c   1.000
_cell.angle_alpha   90.00
_cell.angle_beta   90.00
_cell.angle_gamma   90.00
#
_symmetry.space_group_name_H-M   'P 1'
#
loop_
_entity.id
_entity.type
_entity.pdbx_description
1 polymer ?
#
loop_
_entity_poly.entity_id
_entity_poly.type
_entity_poly.pdbx_seq_one_letter_code
_entity_poly.pdbx_strand_id
1 'polypeptide(L)'
;MKNSTSLRMWLLPMLLCALPAASAGAGELTRGGMLSASCAGCHGPNGRSPGAIPNISGKDAEFIRTALQEFRSGKRASTVMGRHAKGYTDEEFALIADYLASRK
;
A
#
# COMPACT_ATOMS: atom_id res chain seq x y z
N MET A 1 -17.16 73.68 -19.00
CA MET A 1 -18.04 72.52 -18.79
C MET A 1 -17.18 71.35 -18.46
N LYS A 2 -17.20 70.93 -17.23
CA LYS A 2 -16.30 69.90 -16.71
C LYS A 2 -17.08 68.60 -16.62
N ASN A 3 -16.86 67.71 -17.55
CA ASN A 3 -17.39 66.37 -17.47
C ASN A 3 -16.46 65.51 -16.59
N SER A 4 -16.86 65.42 -15.37
CA SER A 4 -16.23 64.49 -14.44
C SER A 4 -16.75 63.06 -14.72
N THR A 5 -16.04 62.34 -15.52
CA THR A 5 -16.33 60.94 -15.74
C THR A 5 -15.75 60.16 -14.58
N SER A 6 -16.59 59.86 -13.62
CA SER A 6 -16.26 59.02 -12.50
C SER A 6 -15.96 57.62 -13.01
N LEU A 7 -14.69 57.30 -13.06
CA LEU A 7 -14.25 55.93 -13.32
C LEU A 7 -14.57 55.07 -12.11
N ARG A 8 -15.79 54.54 -12.09
CA ARG A 8 -16.15 53.53 -11.10
C ARG A 8 -15.43 52.25 -11.46
N MET A 9 -14.28 52.10 -10.86
CA MET A 9 -13.51 50.88 -10.88
C MET A 9 -14.30 49.82 -10.12
N TRP A 10 -14.93 48.93 -10.87
CA TRP A 10 -15.62 47.78 -10.33
C TRP A 10 -14.57 46.80 -9.85
N LEU A 11 -14.25 46.88 -8.55
CA LEU A 11 -13.51 45.85 -7.86
C LEU A 11 -14.44 44.61 -7.74
N LEU A 12 -14.37 43.76 -8.70
CA LEU A 12 -14.93 42.38 -8.55
C LEU A 12 -14.08 41.66 -7.52
N PRO A 13 -14.66 41.22 -6.41
CA PRO A 13 -13.93 40.32 -5.53
C PRO A 13 -13.74 39.01 -6.30
N MET A 14 -12.51 38.71 -6.67
CA MET A 14 -12.11 37.38 -7.06
C MET A 14 -12.34 36.45 -5.88
N LEU A 15 -13.50 35.82 -5.87
CA LEU A 15 -13.82 34.73 -4.94
C LEU A 15 -12.90 33.57 -5.33
N LEU A 16 -11.75 33.53 -4.70
CA LEU A 16 -10.82 32.42 -4.79
C LEU A 16 -11.50 31.21 -4.19
N CYS A 17 -12.19 30.41 -5.02
CA CYS A 17 -12.66 29.10 -4.65
C CYS A 17 -11.45 28.24 -4.31
N ALA A 18 -11.06 28.26 -3.03
CA ALA A 18 -10.18 27.25 -2.47
C ALA A 18 -10.95 25.93 -2.49
N LEU A 19 -10.86 25.20 -3.59
CA LEU A 19 -11.26 23.80 -3.63
C LEU A 19 -10.39 23.09 -2.60
N PRO A 20 -10.99 22.41 -1.61
CA PRO A 20 -10.22 21.50 -0.79
C PRO A 20 -9.64 20.47 -1.76
N ALA A 21 -8.32 20.39 -1.84
CA ALA A 21 -7.65 19.27 -2.44
C ALA A 21 -8.09 18.05 -1.61
N ALA A 22 -9.16 17.37 -2.06
CA ALA A 22 -9.45 16.05 -1.59
C ALA A 22 -8.20 15.25 -1.96
N SER A 23 -7.36 14.97 -0.99
CA SER A 23 -6.37 13.94 -1.08
C SER A 23 -7.17 12.67 -1.36
N ALA A 24 -7.38 12.36 -2.65
CA ALA A 24 -7.75 11.02 -3.02
C ALA A 24 -6.65 10.17 -2.39
N GLY A 25 -7.00 9.43 -1.33
CA GLY A 25 -6.12 8.42 -0.80
C GLY A 25 -5.80 7.47 -1.92
N ALA A 26 -4.77 7.76 -2.69
CA ALA A 26 -4.08 6.77 -3.48
C ALA A 26 -3.72 5.71 -2.46
N GLY A 27 -4.30 4.49 -2.59
CA GLY A 27 -4.02 3.39 -1.69
C GLY A 27 -2.52 3.37 -1.52
N GLU A 28 -2.07 3.61 -0.30
CA GLU A 28 -0.71 3.99 -0.01
C GLU A 28 0.22 2.94 -0.60
N LEU A 29 0.95 3.31 -1.64
CA LEU A 29 1.97 2.47 -2.25
C LEU A 29 3.15 2.38 -1.30
N THR A 30 2.95 1.68 -0.19
CA THR A 30 4.02 1.41 0.75
C THR A 30 5.01 0.43 0.13
N ARG A 31 6.26 0.51 0.54
CA ARG A 31 7.27 -0.46 0.11
C ARG A 31 6.85 -1.90 0.45
N GLY A 32 6.24 -2.11 1.62
CA GLY A 32 5.68 -3.41 2.01
C GLY A 32 4.58 -3.89 1.07
N GLY A 33 3.70 -2.98 0.65
CA GLY A 33 2.66 -3.29 -0.35
C GLY A 33 3.23 -3.67 -1.70
N MET A 34 4.22 -2.94 -2.18
CA MET A 34 4.91 -3.25 -3.45
C MET A 34 5.63 -4.61 -3.39
N LEU A 35 6.35 -4.87 -2.31
CA LEU A 35 7.02 -6.16 -2.11
C LEU A 35 6.03 -7.32 -2.02
N SER A 36 4.86 -7.09 -1.41
CA SER A 36 3.81 -8.09 -1.25
C SER A 36 2.98 -8.33 -2.51
N ALA A 37 3.12 -7.48 -3.54
CA ALA A 37 2.32 -7.60 -4.76
C ALA A 37 2.54 -8.95 -5.48
N SER A 38 3.75 -9.48 -5.44
CA SER A 38 4.05 -10.80 -6.02
C SER A 38 3.36 -11.95 -5.29
N CYS A 39 3.01 -11.78 -4.03
CA CYS A 39 2.32 -12.78 -3.23
C CYS A 39 0.87 -12.97 -3.70
N ALA A 40 0.26 -11.92 -4.22
CA ALA A 40 -1.14 -11.90 -4.65
C ALA A 40 -1.45 -12.89 -5.78
N GLY A 41 -0.47 -13.20 -6.62
CA GLY A 41 -0.65 -14.16 -7.72
C GLY A 41 -1.07 -15.55 -7.27
N CYS A 42 -0.65 -15.96 -6.07
CA CYS A 42 -0.98 -17.25 -5.48
C CYS A 42 -1.87 -17.14 -4.25
N HIS A 43 -1.60 -16.19 -3.37
CA HIS A 43 -2.32 -16.00 -2.10
C HIS A 43 -3.54 -15.08 -2.19
N GLY A 44 -3.85 -14.57 -3.38
CA GLY A 44 -4.99 -13.69 -3.60
C GLY A 44 -4.72 -12.21 -3.29
N PRO A 45 -5.61 -11.31 -3.70
CA PRO A 45 -5.48 -9.87 -3.46
C PRO A 45 -5.31 -9.58 -1.97
N ASN A 46 -4.33 -8.76 -1.62
CA ASN A 46 -3.97 -8.45 -0.23
C ASN A 46 -3.69 -9.70 0.64
N GLY A 47 -3.31 -10.81 0.04
CA GLY A 47 -3.06 -12.07 0.75
C GLY A 47 -4.31 -12.84 1.15
N ARG A 48 -5.49 -12.46 0.65
CA ARG A 48 -6.75 -13.18 0.89
C ARG A 48 -6.93 -14.28 -0.13
N SER A 49 -6.59 -15.48 0.27
CA SER A 49 -6.79 -16.64 -0.59
C SER A 49 -8.24 -17.15 -0.49
N PRO A 50 -8.92 -17.35 -1.63
CA PRO A 50 -10.24 -17.99 -1.64
C PRO A 50 -10.20 -19.51 -1.69
N GLY A 51 -9.02 -20.11 -1.82
CA GLY A 51 -8.86 -21.52 -2.13
C GLY A 51 -7.84 -22.26 -1.26
N ALA A 52 -7.21 -23.28 -1.85
CA ALA A 52 -6.30 -24.19 -1.17
C ALA A 52 -4.96 -23.55 -0.74
N ILE A 53 -4.53 -22.48 -1.41
CA ILE A 53 -3.32 -21.75 -1.02
C ILE A 53 -3.63 -20.96 0.25
N PRO A 54 -2.78 -21.00 1.28
CA PRO A 54 -3.10 -20.40 2.57
C PRO A 54 -3.39 -18.91 2.50
N ASN A 55 -4.39 -18.48 3.26
CA ASN A 55 -4.63 -17.05 3.51
C ASN A 55 -3.53 -16.50 4.39
N ILE A 56 -2.90 -15.42 3.97
CA ILE A 56 -1.82 -14.72 4.70
C ILE A 56 -2.21 -13.30 5.13
N SER A 57 -3.42 -12.87 4.82
CA SER A 57 -3.97 -11.58 5.22
C SER A 57 -4.35 -11.57 6.70
N GLY A 58 -4.03 -10.50 7.42
CA GLY A 58 -4.45 -10.28 8.80
C GLY A 58 -3.83 -11.21 9.84
N LYS A 59 -2.83 -12.00 9.46
CA LYS A 59 -2.07 -12.81 10.40
C LYS A 59 -1.07 -11.96 11.17
N ASP A 60 -0.63 -12.43 12.32
CA ASP A 60 0.39 -11.78 13.10
C ASP A 60 1.68 -11.56 12.28
N ALA A 61 2.26 -10.36 12.39
CA ALA A 61 3.44 -10.00 11.60
C ALA A 61 4.65 -10.87 11.94
N GLU A 62 4.85 -11.21 13.21
CA GLU A 62 5.94 -12.10 13.63
C GLU A 62 5.77 -13.51 13.05
N PHE A 63 4.54 -14.02 13.03
CA PHE A 63 4.24 -15.30 12.39
C PHE A 63 4.63 -15.30 10.91
N ILE A 64 4.24 -14.26 10.17
CA ILE A 64 4.55 -14.15 8.73
C ILE A 64 6.06 -14.05 8.51
N ARG A 65 6.73 -13.19 9.27
CA ARG A 65 8.18 -13.00 9.18
C ARG A 65 8.93 -14.30 9.44
N THR A 66 8.60 -14.98 10.52
CA THR A 66 9.21 -16.26 10.89
C THR A 66 8.97 -17.32 9.81
N ALA A 67 7.75 -17.42 9.30
CA ALA A 67 7.43 -18.37 8.23
C ALA A 67 8.28 -18.12 6.97
N LEU A 68 8.44 -16.87 6.56
CA LEU A 68 9.28 -16.51 5.41
C LEU A 68 10.75 -16.85 5.62
N GLN A 69 11.29 -16.59 6.81
CA GLN A 69 12.65 -16.97 7.19
C GLN A 69 12.85 -18.50 7.18
N GLU A 70 11.88 -19.24 7.69
CA GLU A 70 11.91 -20.72 7.71
C GLU A 70 11.81 -21.30 6.31
N PHE A 71 11.00 -20.72 5.43
CA PHE A 71 10.96 -21.12 4.03
C PHE A 71 12.30 -20.86 3.34
N ARG A 72 12.89 -19.70 3.55
CA ARG A 72 14.18 -19.33 2.95
C ARG A 72 15.30 -20.27 3.40
N SER A 73 15.33 -20.64 4.68
CA SER A 73 16.34 -21.53 5.25
C SER A 73 16.10 -23.03 4.96
N GLY A 74 14.92 -23.38 4.47
CA GLY A 74 14.53 -24.78 4.27
C GLY A 74 14.00 -25.49 5.52
N LYS A 75 13.91 -24.78 6.65
CA LYS A 75 13.37 -25.32 7.90
C LYS A 75 11.88 -25.68 7.78
N ARG A 76 11.12 -24.91 7.01
CA ARG A 76 9.71 -25.16 6.71
C ARG A 76 9.59 -25.78 5.32
N ALA A 77 8.96 -26.98 5.26
CA ALA A 77 8.72 -27.66 4.00
C ALA A 77 7.77 -26.87 3.10
N SER A 78 8.08 -26.82 1.80
CA SER A 78 7.23 -26.16 0.81
C SER A 78 7.51 -26.68 -0.59
N THR A 79 6.57 -26.46 -1.51
CA THR A 79 6.77 -26.71 -2.94
C THR A 79 7.46 -25.54 -3.63
N VAL A 80 6.98 -24.31 -3.40
CA VAL A 80 7.48 -23.10 -4.08
C VAL A 80 7.97 -22.01 -3.14
N MET A 81 7.44 -21.95 -1.90
CA MET A 81 7.74 -20.84 -0.99
C MET A 81 9.22 -20.75 -0.61
N GLY A 82 9.92 -21.88 -0.50
CA GLY A 82 11.35 -21.89 -0.23
C GLY A 82 12.15 -21.17 -1.32
N ARG A 83 11.78 -21.36 -2.57
CA ARG A 83 12.39 -20.68 -3.72
C ARG A 83 12.00 -19.20 -3.76
N HIS A 84 10.73 -18.92 -3.54
CA HIS A 84 10.20 -17.55 -3.56
C HIS A 84 10.82 -16.68 -2.46
N ALA A 85 10.92 -17.19 -1.24
CA ALA A 85 11.48 -16.49 -0.10
C ALA A 85 12.96 -16.12 -0.25
N LYS A 86 13.72 -16.84 -1.07
CA LYS A 86 15.14 -16.53 -1.34
C LYS A 86 15.35 -15.20 -2.07
N GLY A 87 14.31 -14.63 -2.66
CA GLY A 87 14.37 -13.34 -3.34
C GLY A 87 14.33 -12.12 -2.42
N TYR A 88 14.19 -12.29 -1.11
CA TYR A 88 13.97 -11.20 -0.16
C TYR A 88 14.97 -11.20 0.99
N THR A 89 15.26 -9.99 1.49
CA THR A 89 16.07 -9.78 2.70
C THR A 89 15.23 -9.87 3.97
N ASP A 90 15.88 -9.89 5.14
CA ASP A 90 15.18 -9.88 6.42
C ASP A 90 14.40 -8.58 6.66
N GLU A 91 14.93 -7.45 6.21
CA GLU A 91 14.24 -6.16 6.25
C GLU A 91 12.99 -6.18 5.37
N GLU A 92 13.08 -6.78 4.20
CA GLU A 92 11.95 -6.93 3.29
C GLU A 92 10.89 -7.87 3.86
N PHE A 93 11.27 -8.93 4.54
CA PHE A 93 10.35 -9.80 5.27
C PHE A 93 9.58 -9.04 6.34
N ALA A 94 10.24 -8.15 7.09
CA ALA A 94 9.57 -7.32 8.08
C ALA A 94 8.52 -6.39 7.42
N LEU A 95 8.87 -5.73 6.33
CA LEU A 95 7.95 -4.86 5.59
C LEU A 95 6.75 -5.62 5.00
N ILE A 96 6.98 -6.79 4.44
CA ILE A 96 5.93 -7.67 3.91
C ILE A 96 5.01 -8.13 5.05
N ALA A 97 5.59 -8.56 6.16
CA ALA A 97 4.85 -9.04 7.32
C ALA A 97 3.96 -7.96 7.92
N ASP A 98 4.47 -6.76 8.11
CA ASP A 98 3.71 -5.62 8.63
C ASP A 98 2.56 -5.24 7.69
N TYR A 99 2.84 -5.21 6.39
CA TYR A 99 1.81 -4.92 5.39
C TYR A 99 0.68 -5.95 5.42
N LEU A 100 1.00 -7.24 5.36
CA LEU A 100 0.00 -8.31 5.34
C LEU A 100 -0.78 -8.40 6.66
N ALA A 101 -0.12 -8.21 7.79
CA ALA A 101 -0.76 -8.18 9.11
C ALA A 101 -1.80 -7.07 9.23
N SER A 102 -1.58 -5.94 8.55
CA SER A 102 -2.51 -4.80 8.55
C SER A 102 -3.74 -5.01 7.66
N ARG A 103 -3.78 -6.06 6.84
CA ARG A 103 -4.88 -6.37 5.92
C ARG A 103 -5.93 -7.24 6.61
N LYS A 104 -6.95 -6.61 7.16
CA LYS A 104 -8.08 -7.31 7.83
C LYS A 104 -9.30 -7.36 6.94
#